data_45a10b966fdbe005c8ead81c25811165
#
_entry.id   45a10b966fdbe005c8ead81c25811165
#
_cell.length_a   1.000
_cell.length_b   1.000
_cell.length_c   1.000
_cell.angle_alpha   90.00
_cell.angle_beta   90.00
_cell.angle_gamma   90.00
#
_symmetry.space_group_name_H-M   'P 1'
#
loop_
_entity.id
_entity.type
_entity.pdbx_description
1 polymer ?
#
loop_
_entity_poly.entity_id
_entity_poly.type
_entity_poly.pdbx_seq_one_letter_code
_entity_poly.pdbx_strand_id
1 'polypeptide(L)'
;MDKNTLTGIVLIALLFLGFMWLTPKPEPSTQQISQNTETQQQTSYVGADSLSQSELGWLKENIRANGKTIYNDSIATTVLSSTNYNISLQGDKLSGTIKIDNIDFNINDILNKDLSKITVDQQRRAISLLKQTIETVGQYGKFAQFLSGNDSVVTLENDALSLQLSSKAGTITRAELKKYDSEYNIEESDTTKHKVVLFENGTNDLNFVVNVPQALNTRDFYFTPKQVND
;
A
#
# COMPACT_ATOMS: atom_id res chain seq x y z
N MET A 1 33.34 -35.40 24.15
CA MET A 1 33.36 -34.01 23.66
C MET A 1 34.78 -33.65 23.33
N ASP A 2 35.04 -33.28 22.08
CA ASP A 2 36.39 -32.93 21.67
C ASP A 2 36.82 -31.60 22.31
N LYS A 3 38.11 -31.56 22.72
CA LYS A 3 38.67 -30.37 23.37
C LYS A 3 38.50 -29.10 22.57
N ASN A 4 38.48 -29.20 21.23
CA ASN A 4 38.26 -28.08 20.31
C ASN A 4 36.82 -27.57 20.36
N THR A 5 35.80 -28.43 20.51
CA THR A 5 34.40 -28.06 20.64
C THR A 5 34.15 -27.33 21.96
N LEU A 6 34.77 -27.80 23.06
CA LEU A 6 34.66 -27.15 24.35
C LEU A 6 35.28 -25.74 24.32
N THR A 7 36.46 -25.60 23.70
CA THR A 7 37.11 -24.29 23.53
C THR A 7 36.29 -23.33 22.70
N GLY A 8 35.64 -23.79 21.63
CA GLY A 8 34.74 -22.96 20.79
C GLY A 8 33.54 -22.46 21.58
N ILE A 9 32.89 -23.31 22.38
CA ILE A 9 31.73 -22.92 23.20
C ILE A 9 32.13 -21.88 24.25
N VAL A 10 33.28 -22.05 24.90
CA VAL A 10 33.79 -21.10 25.89
C VAL A 10 34.09 -19.74 25.25
N LEU A 11 34.65 -19.73 24.04
CA LEU A 11 35.00 -18.51 23.33
C LEU A 11 33.75 -17.74 22.89
N ILE A 12 32.70 -18.44 22.43
CA ILE A 12 31.40 -17.85 22.11
C ILE A 12 30.72 -17.27 23.35
N ALA A 13 30.75 -18.00 24.48
CA ALA A 13 30.20 -17.53 25.75
C ALA A 13 30.89 -16.25 26.25
N LEU A 14 32.20 -16.16 26.11
CA LEU A 14 32.98 -14.96 26.46
C LEU A 14 32.67 -13.78 25.57
N LEU A 15 32.44 -14.01 24.26
CA LEU A 15 31.99 -12.97 23.32
C LEU A 15 30.62 -12.43 23.69
N PHE A 16 29.67 -13.30 24.05
CA PHE A 16 28.34 -12.88 24.50
C PHE A 16 28.37 -12.09 25.81
N LEU A 17 29.21 -12.52 26.77
CA LEU A 17 29.39 -11.79 28.04
C LEU A 17 30.05 -10.42 27.80
N GLY A 18 31.04 -10.33 26.90
CA GLY A 18 31.65 -9.06 26.52
C GLY A 18 30.68 -8.11 25.84
N PHE A 19 29.81 -8.63 24.95
CA PHE A 19 28.78 -7.86 24.30
C PHE A 19 27.71 -7.32 25.28
N MET A 20 27.29 -8.14 26.27
CA MET A 20 26.38 -7.75 27.34
C MET A 20 26.92 -6.62 28.23
N TRP A 21 28.25 -6.52 28.35
CA TRP A 21 28.89 -5.50 29.17
C TRP A 21 29.09 -4.17 28.40
N LEU A 22 29.17 -4.25 27.07
CA LEU A 22 29.38 -3.08 26.20
C LEU A 22 28.09 -2.41 25.75
N THR A 23 26.92 -3.10 25.84
CA THR A 23 25.63 -2.50 25.51
C THR A 23 25.11 -1.64 26.65
N PRO A 24 24.77 -0.35 26.44
CA PRO A 24 24.17 0.46 27.48
C PRO A 24 22.85 -0.16 27.93
N LYS A 25 22.67 -0.29 29.25
CA LYS A 25 21.44 -0.82 29.85
C LYS A 25 20.28 0.08 29.45
N PRO A 26 19.16 -0.46 28.96
CA PRO A 26 17.93 0.33 28.78
C PRO A 26 17.44 0.79 30.15
N GLU A 27 17.12 2.08 30.27
CA GLU A 27 16.53 2.63 31.48
C GLU A 27 15.16 1.99 31.74
N PRO A 28 14.80 1.69 33.00
CA PRO A 28 13.51 1.09 33.31
C PRO A 28 12.40 2.14 33.14
N SER A 29 11.62 2.00 32.09
CA SER A 29 10.33 2.71 31.99
C SER A 29 9.34 2.13 33.00
N THR A 30 8.95 2.94 33.96
CA THR A 30 7.93 2.63 34.97
C THR A 30 6.57 2.41 34.27
N GLN A 31 6.21 1.14 34.04
CA GLN A 31 4.84 0.80 33.62
C GLN A 31 3.96 0.69 34.87
N GLN A 32 3.04 1.62 35.03
CA GLN A 32 1.89 1.42 35.88
C GLN A 32 0.91 0.46 35.18
N ILE A 33 0.74 -0.71 35.80
CA ILE A 33 -0.27 -1.68 35.43
C ILE A 33 -1.63 -1.16 35.90
N SER A 34 -2.52 -0.89 34.98
CA SER A 34 -3.96 -0.86 35.22
C SER A 34 -4.63 -1.84 34.29
N GLN A 35 -5.17 -2.91 34.89
CA GLN A 35 -6.04 -3.88 34.23
C GLN A 35 -7.35 -3.19 33.82
N ASN A 36 -7.82 -3.34 32.59
CA ASN A 36 -9.06 -4.06 32.23
C ASN A 36 -9.43 -3.93 30.76
N THR A 37 -9.67 -5.08 30.16
CA THR A 37 -10.81 -5.49 29.32
C THR A 37 -10.89 -5.02 27.88
N GLU A 38 -10.73 -6.02 27.02
CA GLU A 38 -11.29 -6.21 25.67
C GLU A 38 -11.04 -5.15 24.57
N THR A 39 -10.04 -5.46 23.79
CA THR A 39 -10.12 -5.86 22.37
C THR A 39 -10.77 -4.87 21.42
N GLN A 40 -9.99 -3.97 20.94
CA GLN A 40 -9.90 -3.65 19.51
C GLN A 40 -8.43 -3.28 19.26
N GLN A 41 -7.80 -3.86 18.25
CA GLN A 41 -6.47 -3.44 17.80
C GLN A 41 -6.51 -1.97 17.38
N GLN A 42 -6.40 -1.12 18.36
CA GLN A 42 -6.13 0.29 18.19
C GLN A 42 -4.61 0.37 18.09
N THR A 43 -4.09 0.32 16.86
CA THR A 43 -2.75 0.82 16.59
C THR A 43 -2.66 2.20 17.21
N SER A 44 -1.96 2.30 18.32
CA SER A 44 -1.70 3.56 19.01
C SER A 44 -0.84 4.43 18.10
N TYR A 45 -1.49 5.28 17.30
CA TYR A 45 -0.83 6.36 16.57
C TYR A 45 -0.33 7.40 17.59
N VAL A 46 0.86 7.18 18.11
CA VAL A 46 1.63 8.25 18.76
C VAL A 46 2.22 9.08 17.61
N GLY A 47 1.38 9.84 16.94
CA GLY A 47 1.77 10.75 15.89
C GLY A 47 1.49 12.19 16.31
N ALA A 48 2.43 13.10 16.04
CA ALA A 48 2.24 14.52 16.24
C ALA A 48 0.92 14.99 15.59
N ASP A 49 0.16 15.83 16.31
CA ASP A 49 -1.13 16.37 15.86
C ASP A 49 -1.00 17.40 14.71
N SER A 50 0.16 17.45 14.03
CA SER A 50 0.45 18.38 12.94
C SER A 50 1.61 17.87 12.07
N LEU A 51 1.71 18.38 10.85
CA LEU A 51 2.93 18.26 10.06
C LEU A 51 3.99 19.24 10.55
N SER A 52 5.22 18.79 10.62
CA SER A 52 6.38 19.68 10.77
C SER A 52 6.61 20.50 9.50
N GLN A 53 7.40 21.57 9.59
CA GLN A 53 7.76 22.37 8.42
C GLN A 53 8.51 21.55 7.36
N SER A 54 9.34 20.61 7.77
CA SER A 54 10.04 19.70 6.85
C SER A 54 9.09 18.76 6.14
N GLU A 55 8.14 18.13 6.87
CA GLU A 55 7.12 17.26 6.28
C GLU A 55 6.22 18.02 5.29
N LEU A 56 5.84 19.26 5.63
CA LEU A 56 5.09 20.14 4.72
C LEU A 56 5.91 20.48 3.46
N GLY A 57 7.22 20.73 3.61
CA GLY A 57 8.14 20.88 2.50
C GLY A 57 8.19 19.66 1.60
N TRP A 58 8.36 18.47 2.18
CA TRP A 58 8.37 17.19 1.43
C TRP A 58 7.05 16.93 0.73
N LEU A 59 5.91 17.24 1.35
CA LEU A 59 4.61 17.13 0.70
C LEU A 59 4.55 17.99 -0.56
N LYS A 60 4.96 19.25 -0.47
CA LYS A 60 4.99 20.16 -1.62
C LYS A 60 5.93 19.67 -2.73
N GLU A 61 7.13 19.21 -2.37
CA GLU A 61 8.09 18.64 -3.33
C GLU A 61 7.54 17.38 -4.01
N ASN A 62 6.90 16.49 -3.25
CA ASN A 62 6.26 15.30 -3.81
C ASN A 62 5.13 15.65 -4.78
N ILE A 63 4.35 16.69 -4.48
CA ILE A 63 3.31 17.17 -5.40
C ILE A 63 3.95 17.72 -6.69
N ARG A 64 5.00 18.53 -6.60
CA ARG A 64 5.71 19.07 -7.77
C ARG A 64 6.31 17.98 -8.64
N ALA A 65 6.97 17.00 -8.02
CA ALA A 65 7.68 15.95 -8.75
C ALA A 65 6.75 14.93 -9.39
N ASN A 66 5.63 14.58 -8.73
CA ASN A 66 4.83 13.43 -9.06
C ASN A 66 3.39 13.77 -9.48
N GLY A 67 2.90 14.97 -9.19
CA GLY A 67 1.57 15.42 -9.56
C GLY A 67 1.43 15.70 -11.06
N LYS A 68 0.18 15.81 -11.50
CA LYS A 68 -0.18 16.24 -12.86
C LYS A 68 -0.29 17.76 -12.90
N THR A 69 0.52 18.41 -13.71
CA THR A 69 0.44 19.88 -13.89
C THR A 69 -0.64 20.22 -14.91
N ILE A 70 -1.53 21.13 -14.55
CA ILE A 70 -2.60 21.70 -15.35
C ILE A 70 -2.36 23.19 -15.45
N TYR A 71 -2.49 23.73 -16.66
CA TYR A 71 -2.36 25.17 -16.93
C TYR A 71 -3.75 25.75 -17.15
N ASN A 72 -4.06 26.81 -16.41
CA ASN A 72 -5.26 27.61 -16.61
C ASN A 72 -4.85 29.09 -16.65
N ASP A 73 -5.11 29.79 -17.73
CA ASP A 73 -4.72 31.19 -17.95
C ASP A 73 -3.26 31.51 -17.54
N SER A 74 -2.33 30.67 -18.00
CA SER A 74 -0.89 30.77 -17.68
C SER A 74 -0.52 30.47 -16.22
N ILE A 75 -1.47 30.07 -15.39
CA ILE A 75 -1.21 29.67 -14.01
C ILE A 75 -1.04 28.15 -13.95
N ALA A 76 0.13 27.71 -13.53
CA ALA A 76 0.43 26.28 -13.33
C ALA A 76 -0.09 25.81 -11.97
N THR A 77 -0.95 24.80 -11.99
CA THR A 77 -1.42 24.10 -10.79
C THR A 77 -1.04 22.63 -10.91
N THR A 78 -0.29 22.12 -9.94
CA THR A 78 0.08 20.70 -9.90
C THR A 78 -0.84 19.98 -8.93
N VAL A 79 -1.48 18.91 -9.40
CA VAL A 79 -2.46 18.13 -8.65
C VAL A 79 -1.92 16.73 -8.40
N LEU A 80 -1.95 16.30 -7.14
CA LEU A 80 -1.70 14.94 -6.71
C LEU A 80 -3.00 14.37 -6.16
N SER A 81 -3.51 13.32 -6.79
CA SER A 81 -4.80 12.72 -6.43
C SER A 81 -4.71 11.21 -6.22
N SER A 82 -5.56 10.71 -5.34
CA SER A 82 -5.76 9.31 -5.02
C SER A 82 -7.23 9.11 -4.61
N THR A 83 -7.60 7.90 -4.24
CA THR A 83 -8.94 7.59 -3.69
C THR A 83 -9.26 8.41 -2.44
N ASN A 84 -8.23 8.72 -1.62
CA ASN A 84 -8.39 9.34 -0.31
C ASN A 84 -7.96 10.80 -0.24
N TYR A 85 -7.44 11.36 -1.29
CA TYR A 85 -7.05 12.77 -1.33
C TYR A 85 -7.04 13.34 -2.74
N ASN A 86 -7.28 14.63 -2.82
CA ASN A 86 -7.08 15.43 -4.03
C ASN A 86 -6.44 16.75 -3.61
N ILE A 87 -5.11 16.82 -3.70
CA ILE A 87 -4.30 17.93 -3.19
C ILE A 87 -3.68 18.65 -4.38
N SER A 88 -3.78 19.97 -4.39
CA SER A 88 -3.21 20.81 -5.43
C SER A 88 -2.25 21.83 -4.86
N LEU A 89 -1.24 22.14 -5.66
CA LEU A 89 -0.22 23.13 -5.36
C LEU A 89 -0.16 24.16 -6.49
N GLN A 90 -0.40 25.42 -6.14
CA GLN A 90 -0.26 26.57 -7.02
C GLN A 90 0.79 27.50 -6.45
N GLY A 91 1.95 27.57 -7.10
CA GLY A 91 3.13 28.18 -6.48
C GLY A 91 3.48 27.46 -5.18
N ASP A 92 3.28 28.11 -4.04
CA ASP A 92 3.54 27.56 -2.70
C ASP A 92 2.26 27.31 -1.88
N LYS A 93 1.10 27.64 -2.49
CA LYS A 93 -0.20 27.54 -1.84
C LYS A 93 -0.79 26.14 -2.06
N LEU A 94 -0.98 25.40 -0.95
CA LEU A 94 -1.72 24.15 -0.93
C LEU A 94 -3.22 24.41 -0.90
N SER A 95 -3.97 23.58 -1.61
CA SER A 95 -5.43 23.50 -1.56
C SER A 95 -5.88 22.09 -1.88
N GLY A 96 -7.16 21.80 -1.66
CA GLY A 96 -7.72 20.48 -1.95
C GLY A 96 -8.35 19.83 -0.74
N THR A 97 -8.63 18.55 -0.86
CA THR A 97 -9.37 17.78 0.13
C THR A 97 -8.68 16.47 0.50
N ILE A 98 -8.95 16.03 1.71
CA ILE A 98 -8.60 14.71 2.23
C ILE A 98 -9.88 14.04 2.70
N LYS A 99 -10.08 12.79 2.30
CA LYS A 99 -11.25 12.00 2.65
C LYS A 99 -11.00 11.16 3.89
N ILE A 100 -11.80 11.38 4.92
CA ILE A 100 -11.83 10.60 6.16
C ILE A 100 -13.27 10.12 6.37
N ASP A 101 -13.47 8.82 6.54
CA ASP A 101 -14.80 8.21 6.73
C ASP A 101 -15.80 8.61 5.64
N ASN A 102 -15.36 8.66 4.38
CA ASN A 102 -16.13 9.11 3.22
C ASN A 102 -16.56 10.59 3.24
N ILE A 103 -16.00 11.40 4.13
CA ILE A 103 -16.22 12.85 4.20
C ILE A 103 -14.96 13.57 3.74
N ASP A 104 -15.14 14.55 2.85
CA ASP A 104 -14.04 15.37 2.35
C ASP A 104 -13.79 16.57 3.28
N PHE A 105 -12.57 16.66 3.78
CA PHE A 105 -12.10 17.79 4.60
C PHE A 105 -11.12 18.64 3.83
N ASN A 106 -11.24 19.96 3.95
CA ASN A 106 -10.31 20.89 3.34
C ASN A 106 -8.92 20.76 4.00
N ILE A 107 -7.86 20.65 3.19
CA ILE A 107 -6.50 20.50 3.69
C ILE A 107 -6.06 21.67 4.58
N ASN A 108 -6.51 22.90 4.29
CA ASN A 108 -6.16 24.05 5.11
C ASN A 108 -6.82 24.02 6.48
N ASP A 109 -8.05 23.51 6.60
CA ASP A 109 -8.73 23.35 7.89
C ASP A 109 -7.99 22.31 8.75
N ILE A 110 -7.46 21.25 8.12
CA ILE A 110 -6.64 20.23 8.76
C ILE A 110 -5.30 20.83 9.24
N LEU A 111 -4.58 21.51 8.37
CA LEU A 111 -3.25 22.07 8.67
C LEU A 111 -3.33 23.20 9.71
N ASN A 112 -4.38 24.01 9.68
CA ASN A 112 -4.60 25.11 10.61
C ASN A 112 -5.30 24.66 11.92
N LYS A 113 -5.63 23.38 12.08
CA LYS A 113 -6.35 22.85 13.25
C LYS A 113 -7.68 23.57 13.50
N ASP A 114 -8.46 23.82 12.45
CA ASP A 114 -9.77 24.46 12.60
C ASP A 114 -10.80 23.49 13.20
N LEU A 115 -10.77 23.36 14.52
CA LEU A 115 -11.64 22.45 15.28
C LEU A 115 -13.12 22.83 15.23
N SER A 116 -13.51 23.95 14.61
CA SER A 116 -14.90 24.24 14.32
C SER A 116 -15.44 23.44 13.13
N LYS A 117 -14.55 22.89 12.28
CA LYS A 117 -14.88 22.15 11.05
C LYS A 117 -14.44 20.69 11.08
N ILE A 118 -13.51 20.34 11.94
CA ILE A 118 -12.95 18.99 12.02
C ILE A 118 -12.74 18.62 13.49
N THR A 119 -13.08 17.39 13.89
CA THR A 119 -12.81 16.91 15.24
C THR A 119 -11.32 16.59 15.41
N VAL A 120 -10.85 16.57 16.65
CA VAL A 120 -9.46 16.22 16.99
C VAL A 120 -9.07 14.85 16.45
N ASP A 121 -9.96 13.87 16.52
CA ASP A 121 -9.72 12.52 16.02
C ASP A 121 -9.63 12.48 14.49
N GLN A 122 -10.54 13.15 13.80
CA GLN A 122 -10.49 13.29 12.34
C GLN A 122 -9.22 14.02 11.88
N GLN A 123 -8.81 15.07 12.59
CA GLN A 123 -7.59 15.79 12.30
C GLN A 123 -6.34 14.88 12.44
N ARG A 124 -6.25 14.09 13.51
CA ARG A 124 -5.14 13.14 13.70
C ARG A 124 -5.08 12.12 12.56
N ARG A 125 -6.23 11.56 12.17
CA ARG A 125 -6.30 10.63 11.05
C ARG A 125 -5.90 11.28 9.72
N ALA A 126 -6.32 12.51 9.49
CA ALA A 126 -5.92 13.27 8.30
C ALA A 126 -4.42 13.56 8.26
N ILE A 127 -3.81 13.95 9.37
CA ILE A 127 -2.37 14.14 9.47
C ILE A 127 -1.61 12.82 9.25
N SER A 128 -2.09 11.72 9.83
CA SER A 128 -1.50 10.39 9.59
C SER A 128 -1.56 10.00 8.12
N LEU A 129 -2.69 10.24 7.45
CA LEU A 129 -2.83 9.98 6.02
C LEU A 129 -1.89 10.86 5.18
N LEU A 130 -1.69 12.13 5.54
CA LEU A 130 -0.73 13.01 4.87
C LEU A 130 0.70 12.50 5.02
N LYS A 131 1.11 12.07 6.21
CA LYS A 131 2.42 11.47 6.45
C LYS A 131 2.64 10.21 5.63
N GLN A 132 1.67 9.31 5.64
CA GLN A 132 1.70 8.12 4.79
C GLN A 132 1.78 8.47 3.30
N THR A 133 1.07 9.52 2.87
CA THR A 133 1.13 10.02 1.49
C THR A 133 2.54 10.51 1.14
N ILE A 134 3.18 11.28 2.02
CA ILE A 134 4.57 11.75 1.83
C ILE A 134 5.51 10.56 1.63
N GLU A 135 5.43 9.55 2.50
CA GLU A 135 6.26 8.35 2.45
C GLU A 135 5.99 7.54 1.17
N THR A 136 4.70 7.26 0.88
CA THR A 136 4.30 6.47 -0.27
C THR A 136 4.68 7.13 -1.59
N VAL A 137 4.41 8.44 -1.73
CA VAL A 137 4.77 9.16 -2.96
C VAL A 137 6.28 9.34 -3.07
N GLY A 138 6.98 9.51 -1.95
CA GLY A 138 8.45 9.52 -1.91
C GLY A 138 9.05 8.20 -2.38
N GLN A 139 8.43 7.07 -2.01
CA GLN A 139 8.89 5.72 -2.37
C GLN A 139 8.52 5.34 -3.81
N TYR A 140 7.27 5.53 -4.21
CA TYR A 140 6.73 5.03 -5.47
C TYR A 140 6.65 6.08 -6.58
N GLY A 141 6.85 7.36 -6.27
CA GLY A 141 6.78 8.44 -7.22
C GLY A 141 5.42 8.50 -7.92
N LYS A 142 5.44 8.61 -9.25
CA LYS A 142 4.22 8.64 -10.08
C LYS A 142 3.41 7.34 -10.03
N PHE A 143 4.00 6.24 -9.58
CA PHE A 143 3.33 4.95 -9.45
C PHE A 143 2.49 4.85 -8.18
N ALA A 144 2.67 5.74 -7.20
CA ALA A 144 1.91 5.76 -5.94
C ALA A 144 0.38 5.78 -6.16
N GLN A 145 -0.10 6.43 -7.22
CA GLN A 145 -1.52 6.49 -7.58
C GLN A 145 -2.13 5.12 -7.93
N PHE A 146 -1.32 4.15 -8.31
CA PHE A 146 -1.76 2.82 -8.70
C PHE A 146 -1.71 1.79 -7.56
N LEU A 147 -1.27 2.18 -6.36
CA LEU A 147 -1.25 1.30 -5.19
C LEU A 147 -2.63 1.11 -4.57
N SER A 148 -3.58 1.98 -4.89
CA SER A 148 -4.96 1.90 -4.42
C SER A 148 -5.92 1.82 -5.60
N GLY A 149 -6.95 0.97 -5.48
CA GLY A 149 -7.95 0.78 -6.51
C GLY A 149 -8.96 -0.29 -6.09
N ASN A 150 -9.95 -0.49 -6.93
CA ASN A 150 -10.89 -1.60 -6.77
C ASN A 150 -10.49 -2.72 -7.72
N ASP A 151 -10.39 -3.93 -7.21
CA ASP A 151 -10.17 -5.07 -8.06
C ASP A 151 -11.41 -5.33 -8.91
N SER A 152 -11.18 -5.54 -10.20
CA SER A 152 -12.20 -5.87 -11.19
C SER A 152 -11.69 -6.99 -12.08
N VAL A 153 -12.58 -7.88 -12.50
CA VAL A 153 -12.25 -8.98 -13.39
C VAL A 153 -12.73 -8.63 -14.81
N VAL A 154 -11.83 -8.77 -15.78
CA VAL A 154 -12.14 -8.65 -17.20
C VAL A 154 -12.01 -10.02 -17.85
N THR A 155 -13.01 -10.40 -18.65
CA THR A 155 -12.97 -11.64 -19.41
C THR A 155 -12.59 -11.35 -20.85
N LEU A 156 -11.56 -12.04 -21.33
CA LEU A 156 -11.16 -12.09 -22.72
C LEU A 156 -11.43 -13.49 -23.26
N GLU A 157 -12.17 -13.57 -24.36
CA GLU A 157 -12.48 -14.89 -24.91
C GLU A 157 -12.52 -14.88 -26.44
N ASN A 158 -12.23 -16.06 -26.97
CA ASN A 158 -12.44 -16.39 -28.38
C ASN A 158 -13.11 -17.78 -28.47
N ASP A 159 -13.12 -18.39 -29.67
CA ASP A 159 -13.73 -19.71 -29.90
C ASP A 159 -13.06 -20.86 -29.16
N ALA A 160 -11.82 -20.70 -28.70
CA ALA A 160 -11.02 -21.79 -28.13
C ALA A 160 -10.69 -21.57 -26.64
N LEU A 161 -10.59 -20.33 -26.19
CA LEU A 161 -10.05 -19.97 -24.87
C LEU A 161 -10.90 -18.86 -24.24
N SER A 162 -11.14 -18.97 -22.94
CA SER A 162 -11.66 -17.92 -22.08
C SER A 162 -10.66 -17.63 -20.96
N LEU A 163 -10.27 -16.36 -20.82
CA LEU A 163 -9.34 -15.86 -19.80
C LEU A 163 -10.05 -14.86 -18.91
N GLN A 164 -9.86 -14.98 -17.61
CA GLN A 164 -10.24 -13.97 -16.64
C GLN A 164 -8.98 -13.29 -16.11
N LEU A 165 -8.97 -11.96 -16.16
CA LEU A 165 -7.86 -11.13 -15.69
C LEU A 165 -8.35 -10.23 -14.56
N SER A 166 -7.61 -10.24 -13.44
CA SER A 166 -7.82 -9.28 -12.35
C SER A 166 -7.10 -7.98 -12.65
N SER A 167 -7.75 -6.86 -12.35
CA SER A 167 -7.09 -5.55 -12.39
C SER A 167 -6.03 -5.40 -11.30
N LYS A 168 -6.14 -6.13 -10.18
CA LYS A 168 -5.07 -6.24 -9.18
C LYS A 168 -3.94 -7.08 -9.73
N ALA A 169 -2.75 -6.53 -9.73
CA ALA A 169 -1.54 -7.15 -10.29
C ALA A 169 -1.55 -7.39 -11.81
N GLY A 170 -2.67 -7.22 -12.52
CA GLY A 170 -2.80 -7.57 -13.94
C GLY A 170 -2.66 -9.07 -14.20
N THR A 171 -3.06 -9.92 -13.26
CA THR A 171 -2.87 -11.37 -13.33
C THR A 171 -4.03 -12.07 -14.00
N ILE A 172 -3.72 -13.20 -14.67
CA ILE A 172 -4.77 -14.11 -15.17
C ILE A 172 -5.24 -14.95 -13.97
N THR A 173 -6.52 -14.85 -13.64
CA THR A 173 -7.11 -15.56 -12.49
C THR A 173 -7.75 -16.88 -12.88
N ARG A 174 -8.15 -17.04 -14.15
CA ARG A 174 -8.72 -18.28 -14.69
C ARG A 174 -8.39 -18.40 -16.16
N ALA A 175 -8.06 -19.62 -16.62
CA ALA A 175 -7.93 -19.93 -18.03
C ALA A 175 -8.69 -21.24 -18.31
N GLU A 176 -9.65 -21.17 -19.24
CA GLU A 176 -10.53 -22.29 -19.59
C GLU A 176 -10.44 -22.56 -21.09
N LEU A 177 -10.26 -23.84 -21.45
CA LEU A 177 -10.26 -24.33 -22.84
C LEU A 177 -11.68 -24.68 -23.27
N LYS A 178 -12.30 -23.87 -24.12
CA LYS A 178 -13.72 -24.01 -24.52
C LYS A 178 -14.02 -25.24 -25.37
N LYS A 179 -13.02 -25.77 -26.09
CA LYS A 179 -13.19 -26.92 -27.01
C LYS A 179 -12.85 -28.26 -26.38
N TYR A 180 -12.29 -28.27 -25.18
CA TYR A 180 -11.83 -29.48 -24.52
C TYR A 180 -12.67 -29.74 -23.27
N ASP A 181 -13.18 -30.98 -23.15
CA ASP A 181 -13.87 -31.44 -21.98
C ASP A 181 -12.87 -32.13 -21.05
N SER A 182 -13.02 -31.93 -19.75
CA SER A 182 -12.23 -32.61 -18.73
C SER A 182 -12.75 -34.06 -18.56
N GLU A 183 -11.82 -35.00 -18.48
CA GLU A 183 -12.15 -36.37 -18.08
C GLU A 183 -12.30 -36.52 -16.56
N TYR A 184 -11.96 -35.49 -15.79
CA TYR A 184 -12.10 -35.47 -14.33
C TYR A 184 -13.50 -35.03 -13.95
N ASN A 185 -14.29 -35.95 -13.41
CA ASN A 185 -15.53 -35.66 -12.72
C ASN A 185 -15.20 -35.31 -11.27
N ILE A 186 -15.78 -34.20 -10.78
CA ILE A 186 -15.57 -33.75 -9.39
C ILE A 186 -16.19 -34.75 -8.40
N GLU A 187 -17.26 -35.44 -8.80
CA GLU A 187 -17.90 -36.54 -8.07
C GLU A 187 -18.23 -37.67 -9.03
N GLU A 188 -18.18 -38.93 -8.56
CA GLU A 188 -18.51 -40.11 -9.38
C GLU A 188 -19.96 -40.09 -9.94
N SER A 189 -20.84 -39.30 -9.33
CA SER A 189 -22.24 -39.10 -9.76
C SER A 189 -22.44 -37.97 -10.76
N ASP A 190 -21.42 -37.15 -11.00
CA ASP A 190 -21.51 -36.00 -11.90
C ASP A 190 -21.34 -36.48 -13.35
N THR A 191 -22.44 -36.46 -14.11
CA THR A 191 -22.43 -36.76 -15.54
C THR A 191 -22.27 -35.54 -16.44
N THR A 192 -22.11 -34.35 -15.86
CA THR A 192 -21.92 -33.10 -16.63
C THR A 192 -20.50 -33.03 -17.17
N LYS A 193 -20.38 -32.61 -18.41
CA LYS A 193 -19.08 -32.37 -19.03
C LYS A 193 -18.56 -31.00 -18.59
N HIS A 194 -17.48 -31.01 -17.84
CA HIS A 194 -16.78 -29.80 -17.43
C HIS A 194 -15.70 -29.44 -18.46
N LYS A 195 -15.49 -28.17 -18.68
CA LYS A 195 -14.41 -27.71 -19.56
C LYS A 195 -13.06 -27.84 -18.84
N VAL A 196 -12.00 -28.00 -19.63
CA VAL A 196 -10.65 -28.03 -19.08
C VAL A 196 -10.29 -26.64 -18.58
N VAL A 197 -10.04 -26.53 -17.29
CA VAL A 197 -9.51 -25.33 -16.63
C VAL A 197 -8.04 -25.54 -16.37
N LEU A 198 -7.18 -24.71 -16.95
CA LEU A 198 -5.72 -24.82 -16.82
C LEU A 198 -5.26 -24.36 -15.44
N PHE A 199 -5.88 -23.31 -14.93
CA PHE A 199 -5.67 -22.83 -13.57
C PHE A 199 -6.84 -21.92 -13.14
N GLU A 200 -6.99 -21.79 -11.83
CA GLU A 200 -8.00 -20.96 -11.16
C GLU A 200 -7.34 -19.97 -10.21
N ASN A 201 -8.17 -19.08 -9.66
CA ASN A 201 -7.69 -18.03 -8.75
C ASN A 201 -6.91 -18.64 -7.58
N GLY A 202 -5.73 -18.05 -7.30
CA GLY A 202 -4.82 -18.49 -6.25
C GLY A 202 -3.83 -19.60 -6.63
N THR A 203 -3.97 -20.22 -7.82
CA THR A 203 -3.04 -21.26 -8.29
C THR A 203 -1.93 -20.71 -9.20
N ASN A 204 -2.02 -19.43 -9.54
CA ASN A 204 -1.11 -18.72 -10.43
C ASN A 204 -0.62 -17.45 -9.74
N ASP A 205 0.68 -17.20 -9.79
CA ASP A 205 1.31 -15.97 -9.30
C ASP A 205 2.18 -15.36 -10.40
N LEU A 206 1.70 -14.27 -10.99
CA LEU A 206 2.44 -13.51 -11.97
C LEU A 206 2.87 -12.18 -11.34
N ASN A 207 4.19 -11.98 -11.21
CA ASN A 207 4.75 -10.74 -10.72
C ASN A 207 5.95 -10.32 -11.55
N PHE A 208 5.92 -9.10 -12.04
CA PHE A 208 7.08 -8.48 -12.68
C PHE A 208 7.70 -7.48 -11.72
N VAL A 209 9.03 -7.47 -11.67
CA VAL A 209 9.78 -6.46 -10.92
C VAL A 209 10.30 -5.44 -11.93
N VAL A 210 9.84 -4.20 -11.81
CA VAL A 210 10.29 -3.08 -12.63
C VAL A 210 11.34 -2.31 -11.84
N ASN A 211 12.57 -2.31 -12.32
CA ASN A 211 13.68 -1.56 -11.73
C ASN A 211 13.67 -0.12 -12.28
N VAL A 212 13.00 0.75 -11.57
CA VAL A 212 13.18 2.22 -11.59
C VAL A 212 13.98 2.54 -10.34
N PRO A 213 14.41 3.75 -9.98
CA PRO A 213 15.34 3.94 -8.85
C PRO A 213 15.11 3.01 -7.65
N GLN A 214 13.89 2.46 -7.50
CA GLN A 214 13.52 1.41 -6.56
C GLN A 214 12.83 0.26 -7.30
N ALA A 215 12.96 -0.97 -6.77
CA ALA A 215 12.28 -2.14 -7.32
C ALA A 215 10.78 -2.06 -7.02
N LEU A 216 9.96 -2.02 -8.07
CA LEU A 216 8.50 -2.01 -7.99
C LEU A 216 7.95 -3.37 -8.40
N ASN A 217 7.08 -3.95 -7.58
CA ASN A 217 6.41 -5.21 -7.86
C ASN A 217 5.05 -4.94 -8.51
N THR A 218 4.77 -5.52 -9.66
CA THR A 218 3.48 -5.33 -10.34
C THR A 218 2.30 -5.86 -9.54
N ARG A 219 2.53 -6.84 -8.66
CA ARG A 219 1.49 -7.38 -7.75
C ARG A 219 0.90 -6.33 -6.79
N ASP A 220 1.62 -5.24 -6.54
CA ASP A 220 1.19 -4.20 -5.62
C ASP A 220 0.23 -3.20 -6.27
N PHE A 221 0.17 -3.19 -7.61
CA PHE A 221 -0.56 -2.18 -8.37
C PHE A 221 -1.93 -2.65 -8.86
N TYR A 222 -2.81 -1.67 -9.07
CA TYR A 222 -4.07 -1.82 -9.76
C TYR A 222 -3.95 -1.27 -11.18
N PHE A 223 -4.36 -2.05 -12.16
CA PHE A 223 -4.32 -1.70 -13.58
C PHE A 223 -5.72 -1.37 -14.09
N THR A 224 -5.81 -0.41 -14.99
CA THR A 224 -7.06 -0.10 -15.67
C THR A 224 -7.06 -0.78 -17.02
N PRO A 225 -7.92 -1.77 -17.26
CA PRO A 225 -8.03 -2.41 -18.55
C PRO A 225 -8.53 -1.42 -19.59
N LYS A 226 -7.91 -1.42 -20.77
CA LYS A 226 -8.32 -0.59 -21.91
C LYS A 226 -8.47 -1.49 -23.11
N GLN A 227 -9.70 -1.56 -23.67
CA GLN A 227 -9.92 -2.22 -24.94
C GLN A 227 -9.39 -1.32 -26.07
N VAL A 228 -8.52 -1.89 -26.90
CA VAL A 228 -8.05 -1.26 -28.13
C VAL A 228 -8.72 -2.04 -29.27
N ASN A 229 -9.60 -1.37 -30.01
CA ASN A 229 -10.16 -1.95 -31.24
C ASN A 229 -9.20 -1.62 -32.38
N ASP A 230 -8.77 -2.65 -33.09
CA ASP A 230 -8.01 -2.52 -34.35
C ASP A 230 -8.95 -2.14 -35.48
#